data_8a074945508b06394a863da0f91b6941
#
_entry.id   8a074945508b06394a863da0f91b6941
#
_cell.length_a   1.000
_cell.length_b   1.000
_cell.length_c   1.000
_cell.angle_alpha   90.00
_cell.angle_beta   90.00
_cell.angle_gamma   90.00
#
_symmetry.space_group_name_H-M   'P 1'
#
loop_
_entity.id
_entity.type
_entity.pdbx_description
1 polymer ?
#
loop_
_entity_poly.entity_id
_entity_poly.type
_entity_poly.pdbx_seq_one_letter_code
_entity_poly.pdbx_strand_id
1 'polypeptide(L)'
;EEAELGYHLCYGTLGGWPRWEPDDLGGAVTMANAFAAHSGRRVDWIHIPVLDTSADGYFAPLADLDVNVARIYLGAVHNMAGFGERIATARKYLADFGVGAYCGFGRIPQEELSQVLREHVQALEI
;
A
#
# COMPACT_ATOMS: atom_id res chain seq x y z
N GLU A 1 -26.44 5.44 -8.65
CA GLU A 1 -25.26 5.26 -7.79
C GLU A 1 -24.02 5.47 -8.64
N GLU A 2 -23.12 6.32 -8.20
CA GLU A 2 -21.82 6.47 -8.85
C GLU A 2 -20.87 5.40 -8.33
N ALA A 3 -20.18 4.72 -9.26
CA ALA A 3 -19.15 3.77 -8.88
C ALA A 3 -17.95 4.49 -8.24
N GLU A 4 -17.34 3.89 -7.23
CA GLU A 4 -16.06 4.36 -6.70
C GLU A 4 -14.94 4.19 -7.73
N LEU A 5 -14.07 5.19 -7.84
CA LEU A 5 -12.84 5.13 -8.62
C LEU A 5 -11.66 4.92 -7.68
N GLY A 6 -10.96 3.81 -7.85
CA GLY A 6 -9.74 3.55 -7.12
C GLY A 6 -8.57 3.24 -8.05
N TYR A 7 -7.36 3.51 -7.57
CA TYR A 7 -6.12 3.14 -8.25
C TYR A 7 -5.31 2.17 -7.39
N HIS A 8 -4.83 1.12 -8.03
CA HIS A 8 -3.87 0.18 -7.44
C HIS A 8 -2.51 0.35 -8.13
N LEU A 9 -1.49 0.68 -7.34
CA LEU A 9 -0.09 0.65 -7.77
C LEU A 9 0.51 -0.72 -7.44
N CYS A 10 1.41 -1.21 -8.30
CA CYS A 10 2.01 -2.51 -8.11
C CYS A 10 3.49 -2.52 -8.55
N TYR A 11 4.31 -3.24 -7.81
CA TYR A 11 5.72 -3.49 -8.17
C TYR A 11 5.91 -4.81 -8.92
N GLY A 12 4.81 -5.46 -9.32
CA GLY A 12 4.80 -6.68 -10.13
C GLY A 12 4.88 -7.97 -9.31
N THR A 13 4.13 -8.98 -9.74
CA THR A 13 4.02 -10.29 -9.06
C THR A 13 4.36 -11.48 -9.94
N LEU A 14 4.56 -11.29 -11.24
CA LEU A 14 4.88 -12.39 -12.15
C LEU A 14 6.27 -12.96 -11.85
N GLY A 15 6.32 -14.21 -11.41
CA GLY A 15 7.55 -14.87 -10.99
C GLY A 15 8.04 -14.50 -9.59
N GLY A 16 7.20 -13.86 -8.79
CA GLY A 16 7.47 -13.43 -7.42
C GLY A 16 7.34 -11.93 -7.22
N TRP A 17 7.00 -11.53 -6.01
CA TRP A 17 6.89 -10.13 -5.60
C TRP A 17 8.04 -9.77 -4.65
N PRO A 18 8.62 -8.57 -4.75
CA PRO A 18 8.43 -7.59 -5.83
C PRO A 18 9.31 -7.89 -7.06
N ARG A 19 8.85 -7.48 -8.24
CA ARG A 19 9.66 -7.52 -9.47
C ARG A 19 10.56 -6.30 -9.59
N TRP A 20 10.19 -5.21 -8.96
CA TRP A 20 10.95 -3.98 -8.88
C TRP A 20 10.94 -3.48 -7.44
N GLU A 21 12.09 -3.09 -6.95
CA GLU A 21 12.29 -2.60 -5.58
C GLU A 21 12.74 -1.14 -5.63
N PRO A 22 11.79 -0.18 -5.49
CA PRO A 22 12.16 1.23 -5.43
C PRO A 22 12.92 1.55 -4.13
N ASP A 23 13.80 2.52 -4.19
CA ASP A 23 14.57 2.99 -3.02
C ASP A 23 13.67 3.63 -1.95
N ASP A 24 12.56 4.26 -2.38
CA ASP A 24 11.57 4.89 -1.51
C ASP A 24 10.17 4.94 -2.17
N LEU A 25 9.19 5.52 -1.48
CA LEU A 25 7.82 5.68 -1.95
C LEU A 25 7.59 6.92 -2.82
N GLY A 26 8.64 7.67 -3.18
CA GLY A 26 8.50 8.94 -3.92
C GLY A 26 7.82 8.80 -5.27
N GLY A 27 8.17 7.76 -6.05
CA GLY A 27 7.52 7.47 -7.33
C GLY A 27 6.03 7.17 -7.18
N ALA A 28 5.67 6.36 -6.18
CA ALA A 28 4.27 6.02 -5.90
C ALA A 28 3.47 7.25 -5.44
N VAL A 29 4.05 8.09 -4.60
CA VAL A 29 3.44 9.35 -4.14
C VAL A 29 3.21 10.31 -5.31
N THR A 30 4.20 10.46 -6.20
CA THR A 30 4.07 11.29 -7.40
C THR A 30 2.92 10.82 -8.29
N MET A 31 2.81 9.51 -8.52
CA MET A 31 1.72 8.92 -9.30
C MET A 31 0.37 9.11 -8.62
N ALA A 32 0.28 8.86 -7.30
CA ALA A 32 -0.94 9.03 -6.53
C ALA A 32 -1.48 10.46 -6.61
N ASN A 33 -0.62 11.46 -6.43
CA ASN A 33 -0.97 12.87 -6.54
C ASN A 33 -1.40 13.23 -7.96
N ALA A 34 -0.76 12.69 -8.99
CA ALA A 34 -1.14 12.92 -10.39
C ALA A 34 -2.52 12.31 -10.71
N PHE A 35 -2.82 11.11 -10.22
CA PHE A 35 -4.16 10.50 -10.38
C PHE A 35 -5.23 11.35 -9.71
N ALA A 36 -5.00 11.80 -8.49
CA ALA A 36 -5.91 12.65 -7.77
C ALA A 36 -6.19 13.97 -8.50
N ALA A 37 -5.16 14.58 -9.07
CA ALA A 37 -5.26 15.88 -9.75
C ALA A 37 -5.86 15.80 -11.17
N HIS A 38 -5.65 14.70 -11.90
CA HIS A 38 -5.91 14.64 -13.34
C HIS A 38 -6.92 13.58 -13.79
N SER A 39 -7.54 12.83 -12.88
CA SER A 39 -8.54 11.79 -13.24
C SER A 39 -9.84 12.35 -13.84
N GLY A 40 -10.07 13.66 -13.75
CA GLY A 40 -11.30 14.31 -14.22
C GLY A 40 -12.53 14.05 -13.34
N ARG A 41 -12.40 13.29 -12.28
CA ARG A 41 -13.41 13.03 -11.25
C ARG A 41 -12.74 12.73 -9.91
N ARG A 42 -13.54 12.67 -8.84
CA ARG A 42 -13.06 12.25 -7.53
C ARG A 42 -12.44 10.86 -7.58
N VAL A 43 -11.26 10.72 -7.01
CA VAL A 43 -10.62 9.44 -6.71
C VAL A 43 -11.00 9.06 -5.28
N ASP A 44 -11.61 7.90 -5.11
CA ASP A 44 -12.15 7.49 -3.82
C ASP A 44 -11.10 6.78 -2.96
N TRP A 45 -10.15 6.07 -3.59
CA TRP A 45 -9.04 5.44 -2.88
C TRP A 45 -7.83 5.20 -3.77
N ILE A 46 -6.66 5.14 -3.15
CA ILE A 46 -5.40 4.76 -3.79
C ILE A 46 -4.71 3.72 -2.91
N HIS A 47 -4.30 2.63 -3.51
CA HIS A 47 -3.54 1.56 -2.86
C HIS A 47 -2.08 1.62 -3.32
N ILE A 48 -1.15 1.70 -2.36
CA ILE A 48 0.29 1.82 -2.56
C ILE A 48 0.97 0.59 -1.95
N PRO A 49 1.64 -0.27 -2.73
CA PRO A 49 2.39 -1.40 -2.18
C PRO A 49 3.59 -0.92 -1.37
N VAL A 50 3.91 -1.62 -0.31
CA VAL A 50 5.03 -1.32 0.59
C VAL A 50 5.98 -2.50 0.63
N LEU A 51 7.27 -2.26 0.44
CA LEU A 51 8.31 -3.28 0.54
C LEU A 51 8.50 -3.75 1.99
N ASP A 52 9.19 -4.87 2.16
CA ASP A 52 9.54 -5.41 3.47
C ASP A 52 10.70 -4.62 4.10
N THR A 53 10.38 -3.40 4.53
CA THR A 53 11.32 -2.49 5.17
C THR A 53 10.62 -1.62 6.20
N SER A 54 11.33 -1.21 7.24
CA SER A 54 10.92 -0.19 8.21
C SER A 54 11.84 1.04 8.17
N ALA A 55 12.66 1.16 7.12
CA ALA A 55 13.58 2.29 6.96
C ALA A 55 12.84 3.62 6.87
N ASP A 56 13.21 4.57 7.68
CA ASP A 56 12.56 5.88 7.79
C ASP A 56 12.53 6.63 6.44
N GLY A 57 13.67 6.66 5.74
CA GLY A 57 13.78 7.31 4.42
C GLY A 57 12.91 6.69 3.34
N TYR A 58 12.57 5.39 3.45
CA TYR A 58 11.68 4.73 2.51
C TYR A 58 10.25 5.30 2.59
N PHE A 59 9.78 5.63 3.80
CA PHE A 59 8.43 6.14 4.06
C PHE A 59 8.31 7.66 4.00
N ALA A 60 9.43 8.39 4.14
CA ALA A 60 9.41 9.85 4.21
C ALA A 60 8.61 10.55 3.09
N PRO A 61 8.61 10.07 1.82
CA PRO A 61 7.80 10.69 0.77
C PRO A 61 6.28 10.66 1.01
N LEU A 62 5.77 9.83 1.92
CA LEU A 62 4.33 9.83 2.26
C LEU A 62 3.85 11.19 2.80
N ALA A 63 4.75 12.00 3.36
CA ALA A 63 4.42 13.36 3.80
C ALA A 63 3.96 14.28 2.66
N ASP A 64 4.32 13.96 1.42
CA ASP A 64 3.97 14.75 0.23
C ASP A 64 2.67 14.27 -0.45
N LEU A 65 1.96 13.29 0.12
CA LEU A 65 0.66 12.86 -0.39
C LEU A 65 -0.38 13.96 -0.23
N ASP A 66 -1.13 14.23 -1.29
CA ASP A 66 -2.35 15.03 -1.23
C ASP A 66 -3.53 14.15 -0.80
N VAL A 67 -3.68 13.98 0.52
CA VAL A 67 -4.67 13.08 1.13
C VAL A 67 -6.10 13.64 1.14
N ASN A 68 -6.30 14.89 0.69
CA ASN A 68 -7.63 15.52 0.71
C ASN A 68 -8.60 14.93 -0.32
N VAL A 69 -8.11 14.18 -1.29
CA VAL A 69 -8.86 13.70 -2.45
C VAL A 69 -9.07 12.19 -2.49
N ALA A 70 -8.41 11.41 -1.65
CA ALA A 70 -8.51 9.95 -1.65
C ALA A 70 -8.22 9.35 -0.27
N ARG A 71 -8.82 8.19 0.00
CA ARG A 71 -8.37 7.30 1.08
C ARG A 71 -7.12 6.57 0.61
N ILE A 72 -6.12 6.49 1.45
CA ILE A 72 -4.89 5.76 1.15
C ILE A 72 -4.93 4.39 1.84
N TYR A 73 -4.54 3.36 1.10
CA TYR A 73 -4.29 2.02 1.63
C TYR A 73 -2.84 1.65 1.36
N LEU A 74 -2.13 1.21 2.39
CA LEU A 74 -0.76 0.71 2.25
C LEU A 74 -0.77 -0.82 2.15
N GLY A 75 -0.17 -1.35 1.10
CA GLY A 75 0.02 -2.78 0.88
C GLY A 75 1.11 -3.35 1.78
N ALA A 76 0.92 -3.27 3.10
CA ALA A 76 1.91 -3.57 4.12
C ALA A 76 1.70 -4.92 4.80
N VAL A 77 0.59 -5.63 4.52
CA VAL A 77 0.27 -6.93 5.15
C VAL A 77 1.01 -8.04 4.42
N HIS A 78 2.22 -8.28 4.85
CA HIS A 78 3.13 -9.37 4.49
C HIS A 78 4.27 -9.39 5.51
N ASN A 79 5.00 -10.50 5.65
CA ASN A 79 6.05 -10.64 6.65
C ASN A 79 5.69 -9.99 8.00
N MET A 80 4.76 -10.58 8.71
CA MET A 80 4.13 -9.97 9.90
C MET A 80 5.12 -9.72 11.05
N ALA A 81 6.29 -10.36 11.06
CA ALA A 81 7.33 -10.08 12.05
C ALA A 81 7.79 -8.60 12.03
N GLY A 82 7.86 -7.98 10.84
CA GLY A 82 8.21 -6.56 10.66
C GLY A 82 7.02 -5.61 10.57
N PHE A 83 5.79 -6.12 10.61
CA PHE A 83 4.59 -5.31 10.33
C PHE A 83 4.43 -4.14 11.29
N GLY A 84 4.55 -4.35 12.59
CA GLY A 84 4.37 -3.30 13.60
C GLY A 84 5.34 -2.13 13.42
N GLU A 85 6.62 -2.41 13.17
CA GLU A 85 7.63 -1.37 12.91
C GLU A 85 7.35 -0.63 11.61
N ARG A 86 6.96 -1.37 10.57
CA ARG A 86 6.59 -0.80 9.26
C ARG A 86 5.45 0.20 9.39
N ILE A 87 4.39 -0.17 10.11
CA ILE A 87 3.25 0.71 10.36
C ILE A 87 3.62 1.89 11.25
N ALA A 88 4.42 1.68 12.29
CA ALA A 88 4.88 2.76 13.16
C ALA A 88 5.70 3.81 12.39
N THR A 89 6.55 3.36 11.45
CA THR A 89 7.32 4.27 10.60
C THR A 89 6.42 5.02 9.63
N ALA A 90 5.49 4.34 8.96
CA ALA A 90 4.54 4.99 8.04
C ALA A 90 3.72 6.09 8.75
N ARG A 91 3.28 5.85 9.98
CA ARG A 91 2.50 6.82 10.78
C ARG A 91 3.23 8.11 11.12
N LYS A 92 4.55 8.16 11.02
CA LYS A 92 5.31 9.41 11.19
C LYS A 92 5.01 10.41 10.06
N TYR A 93 4.66 9.91 8.89
CA TYR A 93 4.50 10.69 7.66
C TYR A 93 3.07 10.76 7.15
N LEU A 94 2.24 9.77 7.48
CA LEU A 94 0.83 9.70 7.09
C LEU A 94 0.00 9.25 8.29
N ALA A 95 -0.85 10.15 8.80
CA ALA A 95 -1.59 9.93 10.04
C ALA A 95 -2.73 8.93 9.89
N ASP A 96 -3.39 8.91 8.72
CA ASP A 96 -4.58 8.08 8.47
C ASP A 96 -4.41 7.28 7.17
N PHE A 97 -4.49 5.96 7.28
CA PHE A 97 -4.46 5.03 6.16
C PHE A 97 -5.02 3.67 6.56
N GLY A 98 -5.55 2.95 5.59
CA GLY A 98 -5.88 1.54 5.72
C GLY A 98 -4.68 0.66 5.37
N VAL A 99 -4.79 -0.63 5.66
CA VAL A 99 -3.76 -1.62 5.30
C VAL A 99 -4.37 -2.76 4.50
N GLY A 100 -3.56 -3.40 3.68
CA GLY A 100 -3.93 -4.56 2.88
C GLY A 100 -2.70 -5.30 2.39
N ALA A 101 -2.91 -6.33 1.58
CA ALA A 101 -1.84 -7.04 0.90
C ALA A 101 -1.11 -6.13 -0.09
N TYR A 102 0.13 -6.49 -0.44
CA TYR A 102 0.91 -5.76 -1.44
C TYR A 102 0.27 -5.79 -2.84
N CYS A 103 -0.46 -6.86 -3.17
CA CYS A 103 -1.14 -7.05 -4.46
C CYS A 103 -2.30 -8.06 -4.32
N GLY A 104 -2.97 -8.37 -5.42
CA GLY A 104 -4.02 -9.39 -5.45
C GLY A 104 -3.50 -10.81 -5.27
N PHE A 105 -4.38 -11.74 -4.93
CA PHE A 105 -4.04 -13.12 -4.57
C PHE A 105 -4.01 -14.11 -5.75
N GLY A 106 -4.20 -13.65 -6.98
CA GLY A 106 -4.33 -14.53 -8.14
C GLY A 106 -3.10 -15.38 -8.47
N ARG A 107 -1.92 -15.04 -7.93
CA ARG A 107 -0.67 -15.81 -8.10
C ARG A 107 -0.14 -16.44 -6.82
N ILE A 108 -0.86 -16.33 -5.72
CA ILE A 108 -0.53 -17.01 -4.46
C ILE A 108 -0.95 -18.48 -4.58
N PRO A 109 -0.13 -19.45 -4.18
CA PRO A 109 -0.54 -20.84 -4.07
C PRO A 109 -1.79 -20.98 -3.18
N GLN A 110 -2.74 -21.82 -3.58
CA GLN A 110 -4.02 -21.95 -2.88
C GLN A 110 -3.85 -22.34 -1.41
N GLU A 111 -2.86 -23.16 -1.11
CA GLU A 111 -2.51 -23.60 0.25
C GLU A 111 -2.06 -22.45 1.16
N GLU A 112 -1.52 -21.37 0.60
CA GLU A 112 -1.05 -20.19 1.37
C GLU A 112 -2.17 -19.18 1.65
N LEU A 113 -3.29 -19.24 0.92
CA LEU A 113 -4.36 -18.25 1.03
C LEU A 113 -4.92 -18.11 2.45
N SER A 114 -5.09 -19.23 3.16
CA SER A 114 -5.59 -19.20 4.54
C SER A 114 -4.63 -18.47 5.49
N GLN A 115 -3.32 -18.56 5.25
CA GLN A 115 -2.33 -17.82 6.05
C GLN A 115 -2.41 -16.32 5.76
N VAL A 116 -2.47 -15.96 4.49
CA VAL A 116 -2.60 -14.54 4.07
C VAL A 116 -3.84 -13.89 4.68
N LEU A 117 -4.97 -14.60 4.71
CA LEU A 117 -6.21 -14.08 5.33
C LEU A 117 -6.07 -13.92 6.85
N ARG A 118 -5.40 -14.86 7.54
CA ARG A 118 -5.10 -14.71 8.98
C ARG A 118 -4.21 -13.50 9.26
N GLU A 119 -3.22 -13.24 8.44
CA GLU A 119 -2.34 -12.07 8.56
C GLU A 119 -3.12 -10.75 8.45
N HIS A 120 -4.13 -10.69 7.58
CA HIS A 120 -5.01 -9.53 7.50
C HIS A 120 -5.84 -9.33 8.77
N VAL A 121 -6.32 -10.41 9.37
CA VAL A 121 -7.01 -10.33 10.68
C VAL A 121 -6.06 -9.82 11.76
N GLN A 122 -4.85 -10.36 11.83
CA GLN A 122 -3.83 -9.90 12.78
C GLN A 122 -3.48 -8.41 12.60
N ALA A 123 -3.42 -7.94 11.37
CA ALA A 123 -3.13 -6.54 11.07
C ALA A 123 -4.17 -5.57 11.65
N LEU A 124 -5.41 -6.01 11.84
CA LEU A 124 -6.47 -5.20 12.45
C LEU A 124 -6.32 -5.03 13.97
N GLU A 125 -5.50 -5.87 14.60
CA GLU A 125 -5.30 -5.88 16.05
C GLU A 125 -4.12 -4.98 16.49
N ILE A 126 -3.39 -4.44 15.54
CA ILE A 126 -2.24 -3.57 15.73
C ILE A 126 -2.64 -2.12 15.38
#